data_6e28e09359be4ff55ea2ace55da9c884
#
_entry.id   6e28e09359be4ff55ea2ace55da9c884
#
_cell.length_a   1.000
_cell.length_b   1.000
_cell.length_c   1.000
_cell.angle_alpha   90.00
_cell.angle_beta   90.00
_cell.angle_gamma   90.00
#
_symmetry.space_group_name_H-M   'P 1'
#
loop_
_entity.id
_entity.type
_entity.pdbx_description
1 polymer ?
#
loop_
_entity_poly.entity_id
_entity_poly.type
_entity_poly.pdbx_seq_one_letter_code
_entity_poly.pdbx_strand_id
1 'polypeptide(L)'
;MDQSAVSWGAPPAERADAARNRLHLLATAREMLAEQGADQLTMDGLAERAGLGKGTVFRRFGTRAGIFQALLDDAERTFQEQVLSGPPPLGPGAAPLDRLIAYGQARIGFLTENREIARATLDGSQPVPAGSRTPLSQLHIRVLLGQMELGAADLDILAVQLTGALDGPLLLYLSAADLTEAAIQMGERVARGWQDLVQRVARPEALVK
;
A
#
# COMPACT_ATOMS: atom_id res chain seq x y z
N MET A 1 -11.35 -47.43 -22.87
CA MET A 1 -11.66 -45.97 -22.79
C MET A 1 -10.94 -45.43 -21.57
N ASP A 2 -9.77 -44.86 -21.78
CA ASP A 2 -8.92 -44.31 -20.74
C ASP A 2 -9.39 -42.87 -20.47
N GLN A 3 -9.99 -42.64 -19.32
CA GLN A 3 -10.35 -41.26 -18.85
C GLN A 3 -9.11 -40.68 -18.16
N SER A 4 -8.26 -40.05 -18.93
CA SER A 4 -7.19 -39.23 -18.39
C SER A 4 -7.80 -38.05 -17.59
N ALA A 5 -7.82 -38.18 -16.28
CA ALA A 5 -8.20 -37.13 -15.36
C ALA A 5 -7.23 -35.95 -15.54
N VAL A 6 -7.67 -34.88 -16.19
CA VAL A 6 -6.94 -33.61 -16.27
C VAL A 6 -6.87 -33.02 -14.87
N SER A 7 -5.72 -33.19 -14.21
CA SER A 7 -5.44 -32.58 -12.91
C SER A 7 -5.23 -31.06 -13.11
N TRP A 8 -6.22 -30.26 -12.77
CA TRP A 8 -6.15 -28.82 -12.78
C TRP A 8 -5.51 -28.30 -11.48
N GLY A 9 -4.22 -27.93 -11.55
CA GLY A 9 -3.47 -27.25 -10.50
C GLY A 9 -2.58 -28.17 -9.67
N ALA A 10 -1.58 -27.56 -9.01
CA ALA A 10 -0.67 -28.25 -8.10
C ALA A 10 -1.42 -28.87 -6.89
N PRO A 11 -0.93 -29.99 -6.34
CA PRO A 11 -1.50 -30.61 -5.14
C PRO A 11 -1.61 -29.63 -3.97
N PRO A 12 -2.57 -29.80 -3.03
CA PRO A 12 -2.75 -28.89 -1.89
C PRO A 12 -1.48 -28.69 -1.04
N ALA A 13 -0.68 -29.73 -0.84
CA ALA A 13 0.58 -29.67 -0.12
C ALA A 13 1.62 -28.78 -0.83
N GLU A 14 1.76 -28.91 -2.14
CA GLU A 14 2.70 -28.11 -2.93
C GLU A 14 2.33 -26.61 -2.96
N ARG A 15 1.04 -26.30 -2.95
CA ARG A 15 0.54 -24.92 -2.79
C ARG A 15 0.83 -24.35 -1.42
N ALA A 16 0.69 -25.16 -0.36
CA ALA A 16 1.00 -24.76 1.01
C ALA A 16 2.50 -24.50 1.21
N ASP A 17 3.37 -25.35 0.63
CA ASP A 17 4.82 -25.17 0.65
C ASP A 17 5.25 -23.92 -0.11
N ALA A 18 4.65 -23.67 -1.28
CA ALA A 18 4.90 -22.46 -2.06
C ALA A 18 4.46 -21.19 -1.31
N ALA A 19 3.37 -21.23 -0.55
CA ALA A 19 2.91 -20.13 0.28
C ALA A 19 3.87 -19.89 1.48
N ARG A 20 4.29 -20.94 2.18
CA ARG A 20 5.28 -20.84 3.27
C ARG A 20 6.60 -20.26 2.79
N ASN A 21 7.11 -20.76 1.67
CA ASN A 21 8.36 -20.26 1.07
C ASN A 21 8.22 -18.77 0.66
N ARG A 22 7.07 -18.34 0.17
CA ARG A 22 6.82 -16.92 -0.14
C ARG A 22 6.90 -16.06 1.12
N LEU A 23 6.23 -16.46 2.20
CA LEU A 23 6.24 -15.72 3.47
C LEU A 23 7.65 -15.67 4.06
N HIS A 24 8.38 -16.79 4.03
CA HIS A 24 9.77 -16.85 4.48
C HIS A 24 10.67 -15.90 3.68
N LEU A 25 10.58 -15.91 2.35
CA LEU A 25 11.33 -15.00 1.50
C LEU A 25 11.01 -13.52 1.76
N LEU A 26 9.74 -13.17 1.98
CA LEU A 26 9.34 -11.80 2.30
C LEU A 26 9.85 -11.36 3.69
N ALA A 27 9.82 -12.27 4.69
CA ALA A 27 10.38 -11.99 6.01
C ALA A 27 11.89 -11.74 5.92
N THR A 28 12.64 -12.64 5.26
CA THR A 28 14.07 -12.49 5.02
C THR A 28 14.41 -11.20 4.26
N ALA A 29 13.63 -10.85 3.24
CA ALA A 29 13.84 -9.61 2.49
C ALA A 29 13.62 -8.35 3.36
N ARG A 30 12.63 -8.36 4.28
CA ARG A 30 12.42 -7.26 5.25
C ARG A 30 13.60 -7.12 6.22
N GLU A 31 14.12 -8.22 6.74
CA GLU A 31 15.29 -8.22 7.60
C GLU A 31 16.51 -7.63 6.89
N MET A 32 16.78 -8.07 5.64
CA MET A 32 17.88 -7.53 4.83
C MET A 32 17.69 -6.03 4.55
N LEU A 33 16.48 -5.61 4.28
CA LEU A 33 16.16 -4.20 4.04
C LEU A 33 16.41 -3.34 5.29
N ALA A 34 16.01 -3.83 6.47
CA ALA A 34 16.20 -3.12 7.73
C ALA A 34 17.68 -3.05 8.16
N GLU A 35 18.46 -4.10 7.87
CA GLU A 35 19.86 -4.18 8.28
C GLU A 35 20.82 -3.46 7.33
N GLN A 36 20.56 -3.54 6.03
CA GLN A 36 21.54 -3.19 4.99
C GLN A 36 21.03 -2.13 4.01
N GLY A 37 19.74 -1.81 4.07
CA GLY A 37 19.08 -0.90 3.14
C GLY A 37 18.71 -1.54 1.80
N ALA A 38 17.93 -0.77 1.01
CA ALA A 38 17.39 -1.25 -0.26
C ALA A 38 18.48 -1.62 -1.27
N ASP A 39 19.58 -0.88 -1.32
CA ASP A 39 20.61 -1.06 -2.34
C ASP A 39 21.33 -2.41 -2.23
N GLN A 40 21.44 -2.97 -1.04
CA GLN A 40 22.11 -4.24 -0.78
C GLN A 40 21.22 -5.47 -0.98
N LEU A 41 19.92 -5.29 -1.15
CA LEU A 41 18.99 -6.40 -1.38
C LEU A 41 19.10 -6.88 -2.83
N THR A 42 19.70 -8.06 -3.02
CA THR A 42 19.88 -8.71 -4.32
C THR A 42 19.13 -10.04 -4.39
N MET A 43 18.86 -10.54 -5.60
CA MET A 43 18.23 -11.86 -5.82
C MET A 43 19.06 -13.00 -5.25
N ASP A 44 20.39 -12.92 -5.45
CA ASP A 44 21.34 -13.94 -4.97
C ASP A 44 21.51 -13.90 -3.46
N GLY A 45 21.67 -12.70 -2.88
CA GLY A 45 21.75 -12.52 -1.43
C GLY A 45 20.50 -12.96 -0.69
N LEU A 46 19.31 -12.71 -1.28
CA LEU A 46 18.05 -13.20 -0.72
C LEU A 46 17.97 -14.73 -0.76
N ALA A 47 18.41 -15.37 -1.85
CA ALA A 47 18.43 -16.83 -1.96
C ALA A 47 19.36 -17.47 -0.93
N GLU A 48 20.57 -16.93 -0.78
CA GLU A 48 21.57 -17.38 0.18
C GLU A 48 21.06 -17.25 1.62
N ARG A 49 20.59 -16.06 2.00
CA ARG A 49 20.11 -15.80 3.36
C ARG A 49 18.86 -16.58 3.73
N ALA A 50 17.96 -16.82 2.77
CA ALA A 50 16.77 -17.65 2.97
C ALA A 50 17.04 -19.16 2.94
N GLY A 51 18.25 -19.59 2.58
CA GLY A 51 18.60 -21.01 2.43
C GLY A 51 17.84 -21.69 1.29
N LEU A 52 17.45 -20.94 0.25
CA LEU A 52 16.66 -21.43 -0.88
C LEU A 52 17.47 -21.33 -2.18
N GLY A 53 17.18 -22.22 -3.14
CA GLY A 53 17.85 -22.19 -4.44
C GLY A 53 17.52 -20.89 -5.22
N LYS A 54 18.53 -20.32 -5.92
CA LYS A 54 18.40 -19.13 -6.76
C LYS A 54 17.21 -19.23 -7.74
N GLY A 55 17.02 -20.39 -8.37
CA GLY A 55 15.89 -20.63 -9.28
C GLY A 55 14.52 -20.50 -8.61
N THR A 56 14.41 -20.75 -7.29
CA THR A 56 13.17 -20.55 -6.53
C THR A 56 12.86 -19.08 -6.38
N VAL A 57 13.86 -18.26 -6.03
CA VAL A 57 13.70 -16.80 -5.91
C VAL A 57 13.37 -16.16 -7.26
N PHE A 58 14.12 -16.52 -8.32
CA PHE A 58 13.85 -16.02 -9.67
C PHE A 58 12.45 -16.40 -10.17
N ARG A 59 12.04 -17.65 -9.99
CA ARG A 59 10.69 -18.08 -10.38
C ARG A 59 9.60 -17.34 -9.61
N ARG A 60 9.86 -16.91 -8.37
CA ARG A 60 8.88 -16.24 -7.51
C ARG A 60 8.75 -14.74 -7.79
N PHE A 61 9.86 -14.06 -8.00
CA PHE A 61 9.90 -12.60 -8.08
C PHE A 61 10.30 -12.07 -9.47
N GLY A 62 10.92 -12.88 -10.30
CA GLY A 62 11.38 -12.51 -11.64
C GLY A 62 12.60 -11.58 -11.62
N THR A 63 12.49 -10.45 -10.91
CA THR A 63 13.52 -9.42 -10.82
C THR A 63 13.70 -8.92 -9.41
N ARG A 64 14.77 -8.12 -9.17
CA ARG A 64 14.96 -7.39 -7.91
C ARG A 64 13.77 -6.45 -7.63
N ALA A 65 13.29 -5.70 -8.62
CA ALA A 65 12.10 -4.86 -8.50
C ALA A 65 10.86 -5.67 -8.13
N GLY A 66 10.76 -6.92 -8.60
CA GLY A 66 9.68 -7.85 -8.21
C GLY A 66 9.70 -8.25 -6.74
N ILE A 67 10.88 -8.28 -6.07
CA ILE A 67 10.94 -8.47 -4.61
C ILE A 67 10.29 -7.27 -3.90
N PHE A 68 10.67 -6.05 -4.29
CA PHE A 68 10.11 -4.82 -3.70
C PHE A 68 8.62 -4.68 -3.95
N GLN A 69 8.16 -5.03 -5.16
CA GLN A 69 6.73 -5.06 -5.47
C GLN A 69 5.99 -6.03 -4.55
N ALA A 70 6.54 -7.23 -4.32
CA ALA A 70 5.92 -8.23 -3.46
C ALA A 70 5.92 -7.81 -1.98
N LEU A 71 6.93 -7.07 -1.52
CA LEU A 71 6.98 -6.47 -0.18
C LEU A 71 5.91 -5.39 -0.02
N LEU A 72 5.75 -4.54 -1.03
CA LEU A 72 4.74 -3.48 -1.04
C LEU A 72 3.31 -4.05 -1.07
N ASP A 73 3.07 -5.06 -1.91
CA ASP A 73 1.78 -5.75 -1.99
C ASP A 73 1.40 -6.43 -0.65
N ASP A 74 2.40 -6.94 0.08
CA ASP A 74 2.18 -7.58 1.38
C ASP A 74 1.88 -6.55 2.48
N ALA A 75 2.59 -5.42 2.47
CA ALA A 75 2.33 -4.30 3.37
C ALA A 75 0.94 -3.69 3.11
N GLU A 76 0.56 -3.51 1.83
CA GLU A 76 -0.76 -3.01 1.43
C GLU A 76 -1.89 -3.94 1.91
N ARG A 77 -1.70 -5.27 1.82
CA ARG A 77 -2.69 -6.24 2.33
C ARG A 77 -2.87 -6.09 3.83
N THR A 78 -1.79 -5.97 4.60
CA THR A 78 -1.86 -5.76 6.05
C THR A 78 -2.57 -4.45 6.39
N PHE A 79 -2.29 -3.39 5.65
CA PHE A 79 -2.99 -2.11 5.79
C PHE A 79 -4.51 -2.25 5.52
N GLN A 80 -4.88 -2.95 4.45
CA GLN A 80 -6.28 -3.21 4.12
C GLN A 80 -7.00 -4.05 5.19
N GLU A 81 -6.34 -5.04 5.76
CA GLU A 81 -6.88 -5.83 6.88
C GLU A 81 -7.19 -4.94 8.09
N GLN A 82 -6.32 -3.99 8.42
CA GLN A 82 -6.57 -3.01 9.49
C GLN A 82 -7.76 -2.11 9.19
N VAL A 83 -7.92 -1.65 7.95
CA VAL A 83 -9.04 -0.81 7.52
C VAL A 83 -10.38 -1.56 7.56
N LEU A 84 -10.38 -2.85 7.18
CA LEU A 84 -11.59 -3.64 7.04
C LEU A 84 -12.05 -4.31 8.35
N SER A 85 -11.09 -4.70 9.21
CA SER A 85 -11.37 -5.52 10.39
C SER A 85 -10.55 -5.14 11.64
N GLY A 86 -9.72 -4.11 11.56
CA GLY A 86 -8.96 -3.59 12.70
C GLY A 86 -9.83 -2.82 13.70
N PRO A 87 -9.23 -2.33 14.80
CA PRO A 87 -9.93 -1.54 15.79
C PRO A 87 -10.32 -0.14 15.26
N PRO A 88 -11.39 0.49 15.82
CA PRO A 88 -11.69 1.88 15.53
C PRO A 88 -10.56 2.80 16.04
N PRO A 89 -10.37 4.00 15.45
CA PRO A 89 -11.22 4.61 14.44
C PRO A 89 -10.91 4.18 13.00
N LEU A 90 -9.79 3.49 12.71
CA LEU A 90 -9.42 3.07 11.36
C LEU A 90 -10.36 1.97 10.84
N GLY A 91 -10.57 0.95 11.66
CA GLY A 91 -11.50 -0.13 11.39
C GLY A 91 -12.97 0.25 11.63
N PRO A 92 -13.90 -0.72 11.48
CA PRO A 92 -15.32 -0.51 11.70
C PRO A 92 -15.66 -0.10 13.13
N GLY A 93 -16.78 0.63 13.32
CA GLY A 93 -17.34 0.97 14.63
C GLY A 93 -17.21 2.43 15.05
N ALA A 94 -16.41 3.24 14.36
CA ALA A 94 -16.38 4.69 14.58
C ALA A 94 -17.30 5.43 13.59
N ALA A 95 -17.58 6.72 13.85
CA ALA A 95 -18.32 7.58 12.94
C ALA A 95 -17.60 7.72 11.58
N PRO A 96 -18.34 7.87 10.46
CA PRO A 96 -17.74 7.92 9.12
C PRO A 96 -16.66 8.99 8.97
N LEU A 97 -16.86 10.17 9.55
CA LEU A 97 -15.89 11.26 9.56
C LEU A 97 -14.58 10.87 10.28
N ASP A 98 -14.69 10.28 11.46
CA ASP A 98 -13.53 9.86 12.26
C ASP A 98 -12.75 8.75 11.52
N ARG A 99 -13.48 7.82 10.90
CA ARG A 99 -12.88 6.78 10.06
C ARG A 99 -12.15 7.35 8.86
N LEU A 100 -12.73 8.35 8.18
CA LEU A 100 -12.12 8.98 7.02
C LEU A 100 -10.86 9.77 7.41
N ILE A 101 -10.87 10.46 8.55
CA ILE A 101 -9.70 11.13 9.10
C ILE A 101 -8.59 10.10 9.41
N ALA A 102 -8.93 9.06 10.17
CA ALA A 102 -8.00 8.00 10.55
C ALA A 102 -7.42 7.26 9.34
N TYR A 103 -8.27 6.99 8.33
CA TYR A 103 -7.85 6.36 7.09
C TYR A 103 -6.75 7.17 6.38
N GLY A 104 -6.97 8.47 6.19
CA GLY A 104 -5.98 9.29 5.51
C GLY A 104 -4.68 9.45 6.30
N GLN A 105 -4.76 9.61 7.63
CA GLN A 105 -3.58 9.64 8.50
C GLN A 105 -2.78 8.34 8.43
N ALA A 106 -3.46 7.20 8.52
CA ALA A 106 -2.84 5.88 8.41
C ALA A 106 -2.26 5.63 7.01
N ARG A 107 -2.96 6.07 5.95
CA ARG A 107 -2.48 5.97 4.57
C ARG A 107 -1.22 6.79 4.33
N ILE A 108 -1.15 8.01 4.83
CA ILE A 108 0.04 8.87 4.75
C ILE A 108 1.21 8.22 5.50
N GLY A 109 0.98 7.69 6.70
CA GLY A 109 1.98 6.92 7.45
C GLY A 109 2.50 5.74 6.66
N PHE A 110 1.59 4.91 6.15
CA PHE A 110 1.91 3.76 5.29
C PHE A 110 2.79 4.14 4.10
N LEU A 111 2.43 5.20 3.38
CA LEU A 111 3.16 5.65 2.21
C LEU A 111 4.55 6.20 2.58
N THR A 112 4.67 6.85 3.73
CA THR A 112 5.94 7.37 4.26
C THR A 112 6.88 6.24 4.68
N GLU A 113 6.37 5.26 5.40
CA GLU A 113 7.12 4.10 5.87
C GLU A 113 7.62 3.21 4.71
N ASN A 114 6.80 3.05 3.67
CA ASN A 114 7.12 2.20 2.53
C ASN A 114 7.77 2.94 1.35
N ARG A 115 8.18 4.21 1.52
CA ARG A 115 8.71 5.05 0.43
C ARG A 115 9.93 4.44 -0.28
N GLU A 116 10.87 3.86 0.48
CA GLU A 116 12.10 3.26 -0.07
C GLU A 116 11.78 2.01 -0.88
N ILE A 117 10.85 1.20 -0.38
CA ILE A 117 10.34 0.02 -1.09
C ILE A 117 9.66 0.48 -2.40
N ALA A 118 8.79 1.49 -2.32
CA ALA A 118 8.10 2.02 -3.49
C ALA A 118 9.08 2.59 -4.54
N ARG A 119 10.12 3.32 -4.12
CA ARG A 119 11.19 3.78 -5.03
C ARG A 119 11.94 2.62 -5.69
N ALA A 120 12.27 1.59 -4.94
CA ALA A 120 13.00 0.44 -5.45
C ALA A 120 12.18 -0.45 -6.41
N THR A 121 10.86 -0.25 -6.51
CA THR A 121 10.03 -0.87 -7.57
C THR A 121 10.20 -0.16 -8.92
N LEU A 122 10.72 1.08 -8.93
CA LEU A 122 10.92 1.86 -10.14
C LEU A 122 12.28 1.48 -10.75
N ASP A 123 12.28 0.58 -11.69
CA ASP A 123 13.51 0.15 -12.42
C ASP A 123 13.87 1.07 -13.59
N GLY A 124 13.25 2.25 -13.68
CA GLY A 124 13.46 3.22 -14.75
C GLY A 124 12.79 2.84 -16.09
N SER A 125 12.22 1.67 -16.20
CA SER A 125 11.56 1.17 -17.43
C SER A 125 10.04 1.32 -17.38
N GLN A 126 9.47 1.53 -16.20
CA GLN A 126 8.03 1.73 -16.04
C GLN A 126 7.71 3.14 -15.53
N PRO A 127 6.65 3.77 -16.03
CA PRO A 127 6.17 5.01 -15.43
C PRO A 127 5.87 4.74 -13.95
N VAL A 128 6.11 5.76 -13.11
CA VAL A 128 5.73 5.72 -11.69
C VAL A 128 4.34 5.13 -11.63
N PRO A 129 4.11 4.02 -10.89
CA PRO A 129 2.77 3.55 -10.72
C PRO A 129 2.00 4.71 -10.10
N ALA A 130 1.19 5.40 -10.89
CA ALA A 130 0.24 6.34 -10.32
C ALA A 130 -0.41 5.54 -9.21
N GLY A 131 -0.39 6.03 -7.96
CA GLY A 131 -0.75 5.33 -6.71
C GLY A 131 -2.07 4.56 -6.69
N SER A 132 -2.61 4.39 -7.83
CA SER A 132 -3.90 3.88 -8.22
C SER A 132 -3.91 2.43 -8.61
N ARG A 133 -2.99 1.61 -8.16
CA ARG A 133 -3.35 0.20 -8.08
C ARG A 133 -4.37 -0.06 -6.98
N THR A 134 -4.86 0.99 -6.33
CA THR A 134 -5.84 0.80 -5.28
C THR A 134 -7.17 1.47 -5.65
N PRO A 135 -7.98 0.82 -6.52
CA PRO A 135 -9.41 1.09 -6.58
C PRO A 135 -10.04 1.07 -5.18
N LEU A 136 -9.39 0.35 -4.24
CA LEU A 136 -9.83 0.20 -2.86
C LEU A 136 -9.78 1.49 -2.05
N SER A 137 -8.75 2.35 -2.19
CA SER A 137 -8.71 3.64 -1.48
C SER A 137 -9.87 4.52 -1.91
N GLN A 138 -10.05 4.67 -3.22
CA GLN A 138 -11.16 5.45 -3.77
C GLN A 138 -12.52 4.87 -3.36
N LEU A 139 -12.68 3.55 -3.45
CA LEU A 139 -13.91 2.87 -3.05
C LEU A 139 -14.19 3.05 -1.55
N HIS A 140 -13.16 2.89 -0.70
CA HIS A 140 -13.31 3.05 0.74
C HIS A 140 -13.70 4.48 1.13
N ILE A 141 -13.03 5.48 0.55
CA ILE A 141 -13.35 6.89 0.74
C ILE A 141 -14.79 7.15 0.30
N ARG A 142 -15.18 6.68 -0.90
CA ARG A 142 -16.54 6.82 -1.42
C ARG A 142 -17.61 6.23 -0.50
N VAL A 143 -17.35 5.02 0.04
CA VAL A 143 -18.27 4.36 1.00
C VAL A 143 -18.43 5.20 2.26
N LEU A 144 -17.35 5.75 2.80
CA LEU A 144 -17.41 6.61 3.99
C LEU A 144 -18.14 7.93 3.70
N LEU A 145 -17.87 8.57 2.57
CA LEU A 145 -18.58 9.78 2.13
C LEU A 145 -20.08 9.52 1.98
N GLY A 146 -20.46 8.35 1.44
CA GLY A 146 -21.88 7.96 1.30
C GLY A 146 -22.63 7.74 2.62
N GLN A 147 -21.91 7.63 3.74
CA GLN A 147 -22.47 7.54 5.09
C GLN A 147 -22.55 8.91 5.79
N MET A 148 -22.14 9.99 5.11
CA MET A 148 -22.20 11.37 5.61
C MET A 148 -23.31 12.15 4.90
N GLU A 149 -23.87 13.17 5.57
CA GLU A 149 -24.84 14.08 4.99
C GLU A 149 -24.15 15.23 4.24
N LEU A 150 -23.69 14.97 3.00
CA LEU A 150 -22.92 15.91 2.18
C LEU A 150 -23.80 16.69 1.15
N GLY A 151 -25.12 16.64 1.28
CA GLY A 151 -26.02 17.32 0.35
C GLY A 151 -25.92 16.78 -1.07
N ALA A 152 -25.90 17.70 -2.06
CA ALA A 152 -25.87 17.37 -3.49
C ALA A 152 -24.44 17.11 -4.06
N ALA A 153 -23.46 16.74 -3.22
CA ALA A 153 -22.10 16.50 -3.66
C ALA A 153 -22.01 15.27 -4.58
N ASP A 154 -21.20 15.37 -5.64
CA ASP A 154 -20.80 14.22 -6.45
C ASP A 154 -19.76 13.40 -5.68
N LEU A 155 -20.21 12.31 -5.05
CA LEU A 155 -19.38 11.48 -4.18
C LEU A 155 -18.29 10.73 -4.95
N ASP A 156 -18.50 10.42 -6.21
CA ASP A 156 -17.50 9.73 -7.04
C ASP A 156 -16.34 10.67 -7.36
N ILE A 157 -16.63 11.88 -7.78
CA ILE A 157 -15.62 12.90 -8.04
C ILE A 157 -14.92 13.31 -6.75
N LEU A 158 -15.65 13.49 -5.65
CA LEU A 158 -15.06 13.84 -4.37
C LEU A 158 -14.10 12.74 -3.86
N ALA A 159 -14.45 11.47 -4.03
CA ALA A 159 -13.58 10.35 -3.68
C ALA A 159 -12.29 10.34 -4.52
N VAL A 160 -12.37 10.64 -5.82
CA VAL A 160 -11.19 10.80 -6.70
C VAL A 160 -10.29 11.93 -6.21
N GLN A 161 -10.89 13.11 -5.92
CA GLN A 161 -10.15 14.28 -5.45
C GLN A 161 -9.45 14.02 -4.11
N LEU A 162 -10.15 13.40 -3.15
CA LEU A 162 -9.58 13.05 -1.86
C LEU A 162 -8.48 11.96 -1.98
N THR A 163 -8.65 10.99 -2.87
CA THR A 163 -7.59 10.02 -3.17
C THR A 163 -6.35 10.71 -3.74
N GLY A 164 -6.54 11.64 -4.67
CA GLY A 164 -5.44 12.44 -5.21
C GLY A 164 -4.75 13.32 -4.16
N ALA A 165 -5.49 13.85 -3.18
CA ALA A 165 -4.91 14.60 -2.07
C ALA A 165 -4.04 13.75 -1.13
N LEU A 166 -4.30 12.43 -1.03
CA LEU A 166 -3.44 11.49 -0.29
C LEU A 166 -2.21 11.07 -1.09
N ASP A 167 -2.41 10.69 -2.35
CA ASP A 167 -1.36 10.11 -3.19
C ASP A 167 -0.45 11.18 -3.82
N GLY A 168 -0.98 12.37 -4.11
CA GLY A 168 -0.26 13.46 -4.78
C GLY A 168 1.02 13.91 -4.07
N PRO A 169 1.01 14.20 -2.77
CA PRO A 169 2.21 14.55 -2.02
C PRO A 169 3.29 13.48 -2.11
N LEU A 170 2.92 12.18 -1.99
CA LEU A 170 3.86 11.09 -2.10
C LEU A 170 4.52 11.04 -3.47
N LEU A 171 3.75 11.17 -4.56
CA LEU A 171 4.29 11.15 -5.91
C LEU A 171 5.30 12.28 -6.13
N LEU A 172 5.03 13.47 -5.58
CA LEU A 172 5.96 14.61 -5.62
C LEU A 172 7.24 14.33 -4.83
N TYR A 173 7.14 13.63 -3.69
CA TYR A 173 8.29 13.31 -2.83
C TYR A 173 9.10 12.11 -3.29
N LEU A 174 8.49 11.10 -3.92
CA LEU A 174 9.21 9.98 -4.52
C LEU A 174 10.17 10.44 -5.63
N SER A 175 9.86 11.57 -6.27
CA SER A 175 10.70 12.16 -7.32
C SER A 175 11.89 12.97 -6.78
N ALA A 176 11.91 13.32 -5.49
CA ALA A 176 12.99 14.08 -4.87
C ALA A 176 14.12 13.17 -4.38
N ALA A 177 15.37 13.46 -4.76
CA ALA A 177 16.51 12.61 -4.48
C ALA A 177 16.96 12.63 -3.01
N ASP A 178 16.72 13.73 -2.28
CA ASP A 178 17.15 13.93 -0.90
C ASP A 178 15.96 14.04 0.06
N LEU A 179 15.73 12.97 0.83
CA LEU A 179 14.63 12.92 1.78
C LEU A 179 15.11 12.49 3.16
N THR A 180 15.62 13.47 3.89
CA THR A 180 15.96 13.32 5.30
C THR A 180 14.79 13.77 6.21
N GLU A 181 15.04 14.59 7.19
CA GLU A 181 14.10 15.09 8.19
C GLU A 181 12.93 15.90 7.59
N ALA A 182 13.16 16.59 6.48
CA ALA A 182 12.13 17.37 5.79
C ALA A 182 10.94 16.52 5.30
N ALA A 183 11.15 15.25 4.95
CA ALA A 183 10.09 14.35 4.51
C ALA A 183 9.21 13.86 5.66
N ILE A 184 9.79 13.60 6.82
CA ILE A 184 9.06 13.20 8.04
C ILE A 184 8.15 14.36 8.47
N GLN A 185 8.72 15.57 8.57
CA GLN A 185 7.97 16.79 8.89
C GLN A 185 6.86 17.07 7.89
N MET A 186 7.11 16.78 6.60
CA MET A 186 6.09 16.94 5.57
C MET A 186 4.96 15.91 5.73
N GLY A 187 5.26 14.66 6.05
CA GLY A 187 4.25 13.63 6.34
C GLY A 187 3.28 14.07 7.44
N GLU A 188 3.80 14.61 8.54
CA GLU A 188 2.98 15.16 9.62
C GLU A 188 2.12 16.37 9.19
N ARG A 189 2.69 17.26 8.36
CA ARG A 189 1.94 18.41 7.84
C ARG A 189 0.83 17.98 6.89
N VAL A 190 1.10 17.00 6.03
CA VAL A 190 0.10 16.42 5.11
C VAL A 190 -1.01 15.72 5.90
N ALA A 191 -0.67 14.99 6.97
CA ALA A 191 -1.65 14.34 7.83
C ALA A 191 -2.57 15.34 8.56
N ARG A 192 -2.02 16.45 9.06
CA ARG A 192 -2.84 17.54 9.62
C ARG A 192 -3.70 18.21 8.56
N GLY A 193 -3.13 18.52 7.39
CA GLY A 193 -3.85 19.10 6.26
C GLY A 193 -4.98 18.21 5.75
N TRP A 194 -4.78 16.89 5.78
CA TRP A 194 -5.84 15.92 5.49
C TRP A 194 -7.02 16.05 6.45
N GLN A 195 -6.76 16.07 7.74
CA GLN A 195 -7.83 16.22 8.75
C GLN A 195 -8.61 17.51 8.52
N ASP A 196 -7.92 18.64 8.33
CA ASP A 196 -8.53 19.94 8.07
C ASP A 196 -9.39 19.92 6.81
N LEU A 197 -8.89 19.31 5.74
CA LEU A 197 -9.60 19.16 4.46
C LEU A 197 -10.89 18.38 4.63
N VAL A 198 -10.82 17.21 5.26
CA VAL A 198 -11.98 16.32 5.45
C VAL A 198 -13.03 16.96 6.37
N GLN A 199 -12.61 17.64 7.42
CA GLN A 199 -13.53 18.36 8.30
C GLN A 199 -14.27 19.50 7.59
N ARG A 200 -13.61 20.20 6.66
CA ARG A 200 -14.26 21.25 5.83
C ARG A 200 -15.25 20.64 4.84
N VAL A 201 -14.89 19.53 4.22
CA VAL A 201 -15.80 18.79 3.31
C VAL A 201 -17.04 18.33 4.05
N ALA A 202 -16.90 17.85 5.28
CA ALA A 202 -18.02 17.38 6.11
C ALA A 202 -18.93 18.50 6.66
N ARG A 203 -18.53 19.78 6.48
CA ARG A 203 -19.31 20.96 6.94
C ARG A 203 -19.57 21.92 5.77
N PRO A 204 -20.41 21.56 4.79
CA PRO A 204 -20.63 22.37 3.59
C PRO A 204 -21.24 23.75 3.87
N GLU A 205 -21.91 23.96 5.00
CA GLU A 205 -22.56 25.23 5.33
C GLU A 205 -21.60 26.39 5.68
N ALA A 206 -20.31 26.12 5.89
CA ALA A 206 -19.32 27.15 6.23
C ALA A 206 -18.75 27.88 4.99
N LEU A 207 -19.08 27.44 3.76
CA LEU A 207 -18.56 28.00 2.50
C LEU A 207 -19.52 28.97 1.81
N VAL A 208 -20.71 29.19 2.34
CA VAL A 208 -21.69 30.15 1.80
C VAL A 208 -21.80 31.32 2.77
N LYS A 209 -20.81 32.21 2.74
CA LYS A 209 -20.88 33.61 3.23
C LYS A 209 -20.03 34.49 2.35
#